data_338aaf4461f39b34e1a5e95f93e856c8
#
_entry.id   338aaf4461f39b34e1a5e95f93e856c8
#
_cell.length_a   1.000
_cell.length_b   1.000
_cell.length_c   1.000
_cell.angle_alpha   90.00
_cell.angle_beta   90.00
_cell.angle_gamma   90.00
#
_symmetry.space_group_name_H-M   'P 1'
#
loop_
_entity.id
_entity.type
_entity.pdbx_description
1 polymer ?
#
loop_
_entity_poly.entity_id
_entity_poly.type
_entity_poly.pdbx_seq_one_letter_code
_entity_poly.pdbx_strand_id
1 'polypeptide(L)'
;MKTDNKPKKLRVFEAFAGIGAQASALKRMNINYEIVGISDWFIDAIECYAAIHCKDKKVVVPRDITEVDEYLSQFTFSADSVKPYDLKRLTEDQRRDLYRANKQANNYGSITELKGCDMPETDLLVFSFPCQDVSTGGLGKGMGKGSGTRSGLLWEIERILIELNELNRLPEYLLLENVKTIKAETNKKDLNQWLSFLESIGYQNDDCMILNSLDFGVPQDRERAFIISHLGQKLNLGDVISQKKKPRSFNIHDFILTDYDSDPVLRMEADTAQLNKTPSRDVMWDINGIDPITRDTTVRTITCNMDRTHTAALFKYEGIKGNTYRRLTLREAFLLMGFTTEEYLRAASLGFSYRKLNKLIGNSIVVNVLVSIFEAMFEEKYKKG
;
A
#
# COMPACT_ATOMS: atom_id res chain seq x y z
N MET A 1 -31.01 32.50 2.99
CA MET A 1 -29.71 32.00 2.52
C MET A 1 -29.87 30.51 2.18
N LYS A 2 -29.83 30.15 0.93
CA LYS A 2 -29.80 28.71 0.54
C LYS A 2 -28.44 28.19 0.95
N THR A 3 -28.38 27.37 2.01
CA THR A 3 -27.20 26.58 2.32
C THR A 3 -26.91 25.69 1.13
N ASP A 4 -25.76 25.88 0.51
CA ASP A 4 -25.26 25.06 -0.58
C ASP A 4 -25.05 23.62 -0.02
N ASN A 5 -26.08 22.80 -0.15
CA ASN A 5 -26.17 21.47 0.42
C ASN A 5 -25.45 20.46 -0.51
N LYS A 6 -24.25 20.82 -0.98
CA LYS A 6 -23.38 19.81 -1.63
C LYS A 6 -22.96 18.80 -0.56
N PRO A 7 -23.12 17.50 -0.82
CA PRO A 7 -22.69 16.49 0.13
C PRO A 7 -21.20 16.70 0.46
N LYS A 8 -20.88 16.70 1.76
CA LYS A 8 -19.51 16.90 2.25
C LYS A 8 -18.61 15.85 1.60
N LYS A 9 -17.46 16.28 1.06
CA LYS A 9 -16.49 15.41 0.38
C LYS A 9 -15.38 15.09 1.38
N LEU A 10 -15.05 13.82 1.53
CA LEU A 10 -13.92 13.36 2.36
C LEU A 10 -12.60 13.64 1.62
N ARG A 11 -11.78 14.53 2.17
CA ARG A 11 -10.45 14.89 1.63
C ARG A 11 -9.41 13.97 2.26
N VAL A 12 -8.77 13.15 1.44
CA VAL A 12 -7.82 12.12 1.89
C VAL A 12 -6.42 12.44 1.41
N PHE A 13 -5.46 12.41 2.34
CA PHE A 13 -4.03 12.46 2.03
C PHE A 13 -3.37 11.12 2.37
N GLU A 14 -2.61 10.56 1.43
CA GLU A 14 -1.93 9.27 1.60
C GLU A 14 -0.43 9.50 1.76
N ALA A 15 0.10 9.39 2.98
CA ALA A 15 1.54 9.37 3.23
C ALA A 15 2.10 7.96 3.08
N PHE A 16 3.28 7.83 2.45
CA PHE A 16 3.85 6.54 2.04
C PHE A 16 2.90 5.76 1.13
N ALA A 17 2.35 6.44 0.14
CA ALA A 17 1.19 5.99 -0.65
C ALA A 17 1.41 4.67 -1.38
N GLY A 18 2.67 4.33 -1.75
CA GLY A 18 2.97 3.12 -2.50
C GLY A 18 2.18 3.08 -3.81
N ILE A 19 1.41 2.01 -4.02
CA ILE A 19 0.55 1.85 -5.20
C ILE A 19 -0.93 2.19 -4.93
N GLY A 20 -1.24 2.85 -3.80
CA GLY A 20 -2.58 3.39 -3.53
C GLY A 20 -3.64 2.36 -3.15
N ALA A 21 -3.36 1.46 -2.20
CA ALA A 21 -4.37 0.54 -1.68
C ALA A 21 -5.56 1.27 -1.07
N GLN A 22 -5.33 2.43 -0.46
CA GLN A 22 -6.33 3.30 0.11
C GLN A 22 -7.25 3.89 -0.98
N ALA A 23 -6.65 4.39 -2.06
CA ALA A 23 -7.40 4.88 -3.23
C ALA A 23 -8.25 3.77 -3.85
N SER A 24 -7.71 2.54 -3.96
CA SER A 24 -8.46 1.36 -4.43
C SER A 24 -9.63 1.02 -3.50
N ALA A 25 -9.45 1.12 -2.18
CA ALA A 25 -10.51 0.86 -1.21
C ALA A 25 -11.62 1.92 -1.31
N LEU A 26 -11.27 3.20 -1.31
CA LEU A 26 -12.23 4.31 -1.42
C LEU A 26 -13.03 4.26 -2.73
N LYS A 27 -12.39 3.86 -3.84
CA LYS A 27 -13.07 3.69 -5.13
C LYS A 27 -14.19 2.65 -5.10
N ARG A 28 -14.12 1.66 -4.22
CA ARG A 28 -15.13 0.60 -4.07
C ARG A 28 -16.31 1.02 -3.19
N MET A 29 -16.18 2.14 -2.50
CA MET A 29 -17.21 2.62 -1.58
C MET A 29 -18.16 3.57 -2.29
N ASN A 30 -19.41 3.60 -1.84
CA ASN A 30 -20.40 4.56 -2.31
C ASN A 30 -20.36 5.85 -1.48
N ILE A 31 -19.19 6.49 -1.37
CA ILE A 31 -18.98 7.74 -0.66
C ILE A 31 -18.41 8.83 -1.57
N ASN A 32 -18.62 10.07 -1.16
CA ASN A 32 -18.05 11.23 -1.84
C ASN A 32 -16.66 11.54 -1.24
N TYR A 33 -15.61 11.31 -2.01
CA TYR A 33 -14.24 11.52 -1.55
C TYR A 33 -13.35 12.16 -2.62
N GLU A 34 -12.19 12.63 -2.19
CA GLU A 34 -11.12 13.12 -3.04
C GLU A 34 -9.77 12.80 -2.43
N ILE A 35 -8.87 12.22 -3.22
CA ILE A 35 -7.44 12.16 -2.85
C ILE A 35 -6.86 13.54 -3.16
N VAL A 36 -6.60 14.32 -2.11
CA VAL A 36 -6.09 15.69 -2.23
C VAL A 36 -4.59 15.75 -2.42
N GLY A 37 -3.88 14.69 -2.11
CA GLY A 37 -2.46 14.54 -2.36
C GLY A 37 -1.91 13.21 -1.84
N ILE A 38 -0.72 12.89 -2.30
CA ILE A 38 0.07 11.78 -1.78
C ILE A 38 1.47 12.25 -1.40
N SER A 39 2.16 11.48 -0.56
CA SER A 39 3.60 11.65 -0.32
C SER A 39 4.29 10.30 -0.52
N ASP A 40 5.10 10.22 -1.56
CA ASP A 40 6.01 9.11 -1.82
C ASP A 40 7.24 9.64 -2.58
N TRP A 41 8.39 9.02 -2.34
CA TRP A 41 9.63 9.38 -3.00
C TRP A 41 10.16 8.29 -3.95
N PHE A 42 9.54 7.08 -3.90
CA PHE A 42 9.95 5.95 -4.71
C PHE A 42 9.38 6.06 -6.13
N ILE A 43 10.25 6.27 -7.13
CA ILE A 43 9.87 6.50 -8.53
C ILE A 43 8.88 5.43 -9.02
N ASP A 44 9.23 4.14 -8.86
CA ASP A 44 8.40 3.04 -9.35
C ASP A 44 7.00 3.05 -8.68
N ALA A 45 6.88 3.50 -7.42
CA ALA A 45 5.60 3.60 -6.72
C ALA A 45 4.75 4.75 -7.27
N ILE A 46 5.35 5.92 -7.49
CA ILE A 46 4.68 7.10 -8.04
C ILE A 46 4.12 6.83 -9.43
N GLU A 47 4.92 6.22 -10.32
CA GLU A 47 4.51 5.85 -11.67
C GLU A 47 3.38 4.80 -11.63
N CYS A 48 3.50 3.78 -10.77
CA CYS A 48 2.48 2.75 -10.62
C CYS A 48 1.17 3.31 -10.04
N TYR A 49 1.26 4.19 -9.02
CA TYR A 49 0.10 4.90 -8.48
C TYR A 49 -0.63 5.70 -9.55
N ALA A 50 0.11 6.48 -10.33
CA ALA A 50 -0.45 7.29 -11.41
C ALA A 50 -1.13 6.43 -12.49
N ALA A 51 -0.52 5.33 -12.90
CA ALA A 51 -1.07 4.39 -13.85
C ALA A 51 -2.38 3.74 -13.37
N ILE A 52 -2.44 3.35 -12.10
CA ILE A 52 -3.62 2.69 -11.51
C ILE A 52 -4.77 3.68 -11.30
N HIS A 53 -4.48 4.87 -10.71
CA HIS A 53 -5.51 5.75 -10.15
C HIS A 53 -5.74 7.03 -10.93
N CYS A 54 -4.77 7.50 -11.74
CA CYS A 54 -4.78 8.84 -12.29
C CYS A 54 -4.77 8.90 -13.82
N LYS A 55 -4.99 7.79 -14.53
CA LYS A 55 -4.88 7.73 -16.01
C LYS A 55 -5.74 8.77 -16.74
N ASP A 56 -6.88 9.15 -16.15
CA ASP A 56 -7.81 10.10 -16.76
C ASP A 56 -7.43 11.57 -16.48
N LYS A 57 -6.46 11.82 -15.59
CA LYS A 57 -5.96 13.16 -15.32
C LYS A 57 -4.97 13.57 -16.42
N LYS A 58 -5.40 14.53 -17.24
CA LYS A 58 -4.54 15.08 -18.31
C LYS A 58 -3.49 16.01 -17.70
N VAL A 59 -2.23 15.74 -17.99
CA VAL A 59 -1.09 16.58 -17.65
C VAL A 59 -0.35 16.94 -18.93
N VAL A 60 -0.15 18.22 -19.16
CA VAL A 60 0.67 18.71 -20.25
C VAL A 60 2.13 18.65 -19.78
N VAL A 61 2.92 17.82 -20.43
CA VAL A 61 4.37 17.74 -20.19
C VAL A 61 5.05 18.83 -21.03
N PRO A 62 5.90 19.68 -20.42
CA PRO A 62 6.64 20.71 -21.16
C PRO A 62 7.45 20.11 -22.31
N ARG A 63 7.56 20.85 -23.41
CA ARG A 63 8.40 20.43 -24.55
C ARG A 63 9.88 20.57 -24.22
N ASP A 64 10.24 21.63 -23.49
CA ASP A 64 11.61 21.86 -23.04
C ASP A 64 11.88 20.93 -21.82
N ILE A 65 12.93 20.13 -21.91
CA ILE A 65 13.35 19.24 -20.85
C ILE A 65 13.86 20.00 -19.63
N THR A 66 14.34 21.22 -19.80
CA THR A 66 14.82 22.06 -18.69
C THR A 66 13.69 22.42 -17.73
N GLU A 67 12.47 22.68 -18.21
CA GLU A 67 11.28 22.93 -17.39
C GLU A 67 10.89 21.67 -16.60
N VAL A 68 11.02 20.49 -17.22
CA VAL A 68 10.78 19.21 -16.54
C VAL A 68 11.80 18.98 -15.43
N ASP A 69 13.09 19.22 -15.72
CA ASP A 69 14.18 19.04 -14.76
C ASP A 69 14.09 20.05 -13.61
N GLU A 70 13.73 21.30 -13.89
CA GLU A 70 13.49 22.33 -12.88
C GLU A 70 12.36 21.93 -11.92
N TYR A 71 11.23 21.45 -12.47
CA TYR A 71 10.15 20.95 -11.64
C TYR A 71 10.57 19.74 -10.79
N LEU A 72 11.22 18.74 -11.39
CA LEU A 72 11.63 17.53 -10.68
C LEU A 72 12.72 17.81 -9.63
N SER A 73 13.54 18.84 -9.82
CA SER A 73 14.59 19.24 -8.86
C SER A 73 14.04 19.75 -7.53
N GLN A 74 12.76 20.08 -7.45
CA GLN A 74 12.08 20.49 -6.21
C GLN A 74 11.84 19.31 -5.25
N PHE A 75 12.07 18.08 -5.70
CA PHE A 75 11.78 16.86 -4.94
C PHE A 75 12.99 15.95 -4.85
N THR A 76 13.13 15.26 -3.74
CA THR A 76 14.05 14.13 -3.62
C THR A 76 13.33 12.85 -4.01
N PHE A 77 13.86 12.15 -5.00
CA PHE A 77 13.36 10.84 -5.45
C PHE A 77 14.32 9.71 -5.11
N SER A 78 13.81 8.47 -5.10
CA SER A 78 14.58 7.26 -4.89
C SER A 78 14.22 6.20 -5.95
N ALA A 79 15.22 5.49 -6.45
CA ALA A 79 15.02 4.35 -7.34
C ALA A 79 14.96 3.00 -6.59
N ASP A 80 15.27 2.98 -5.30
CA ASP A 80 15.33 1.76 -4.49
C ASP A 80 14.57 1.85 -3.16
N SER A 81 13.92 2.99 -2.88
CA SER A 81 13.27 3.36 -1.61
C SER A 81 14.21 3.38 -0.40
N VAL A 82 15.52 3.49 -0.62
CA VAL A 82 16.56 3.44 0.42
C VAL A 82 17.37 4.72 0.48
N LYS A 83 17.76 5.24 -0.67
CA LYS A 83 18.64 6.40 -0.81
C LYS A 83 18.17 7.32 -1.93
N PRO A 84 18.53 8.60 -1.88
CA PRO A 84 18.30 9.53 -2.98
C PRO A 84 18.90 9.03 -4.30
N TYR A 85 18.24 9.32 -5.38
CA TYR A 85 18.63 8.93 -6.73
C TYR A 85 18.93 10.17 -7.59
N ASP A 86 20.06 10.15 -8.28
CA ASP A 86 20.42 11.20 -9.22
C ASP A 86 19.58 11.05 -10.51
N LEU A 87 18.66 11.97 -10.75
CA LEU A 87 17.76 11.95 -11.89
C LEU A 87 18.47 12.11 -13.25
N LYS A 88 19.71 12.59 -13.27
CA LYS A 88 20.53 12.64 -14.50
C LYS A 88 20.84 11.25 -15.07
N ARG A 89 20.64 10.19 -14.29
CA ARG A 89 20.77 8.80 -14.74
C ARG A 89 19.53 8.28 -15.47
N LEU A 90 18.42 9.00 -15.40
CA LEU A 90 17.21 8.71 -16.17
C LEU A 90 17.36 9.28 -17.59
N THR A 91 16.79 8.58 -18.56
CA THR A 91 16.64 9.13 -19.91
C THR A 91 15.67 10.31 -19.88
N GLU A 92 15.66 11.11 -20.96
CA GLU A 92 14.72 12.22 -21.10
C GLU A 92 13.26 11.73 -21.02
N ASP A 93 12.93 10.62 -21.70
CA ASP A 93 11.59 10.04 -21.66
C ASP A 93 11.20 9.60 -20.25
N GLN A 94 12.09 8.95 -19.50
CA GLN A 94 11.85 8.56 -18.13
C GLN A 94 11.61 9.78 -17.20
N ARG A 95 12.33 10.88 -17.40
CA ARG A 95 12.08 12.11 -16.63
C ARG A 95 10.73 12.73 -16.97
N ARG A 96 10.33 12.71 -18.25
CA ARG A 96 9.01 13.16 -18.70
C ARG A 96 7.88 12.29 -18.13
N ASP A 97 8.08 10.97 -18.06
CA ASP A 97 7.13 10.05 -17.48
C ASP A 97 7.00 10.26 -15.97
N LEU A 98 8.12 10.42 -15.25
CA LEU A 98 8.13 10.75 -13.84
C LEU A 98 7.45 12.11 -13.57
N TYR A 99 7.73 13.13 -14.37
CA TYR A 99 7.05 14.44 -14.29
C TYR A 99 5.53 14.27 -14.39
N ARG A 100 5.08 13.54 -15.44
CA ARG A 100 3.66 13.28 -15.67
C ARG A 100 3.03 12.56 -14.48
N ALA A 101 3.63 11.47 -14.02
CA ALA A 101 3.14 10.67 -12.91
C ALA A 101 3.07 11.48 -11.61
N ASN A 102 4.12 12.24 -11.31
CA ASN A 102 4.20 13.08 -10.11
C ASN A 102 3.09 14.14 -10.08
N LYS A 103 2.84 14.80 -11.21
CA LYS A 103 1.75 15.79 -11.38
C LYS A 103 0.37 15.13 -11.32
N GLN A 104 0.17 14.00 -12.01
CA GLN A 104 -1.11 13.29 -12.02
C GLN A 104 -1.51 12.82 -10.62
N ALA A 105 -0.55 12.28 -9.86
CA ALA A 105 -0.78 11.80 -8.50
C ALA A 105 -0.92 12.94 -7.47
N ASN A 106 -0.64 14.20 -7.85
CA ASN A 106 -0.50 15.30 -6.90
C ASN A 106 0.46 14.93 -5.77
N ASN A 107 1.66 14.48 -6.14
CA ASN A 107 2.64 13.97 -5.20
C ASN A 107 3.50 15.10 -4.62
N TYR A 108 3.61 15.11 -3.29
CA TYR A 108 4.38 16.07 -2.50
C TYR A 108 5.81 15.59 -2.18
N GLY A 109 6.25 14.48 -2.80
CA GLY A 109 7.61 13.96 -2.64
C GLY A 109 7.87 13.25 -1.32
N SER A 110 9.10 13.38 -0.82
CA SER A 110 9.52 12.72 0.43
C SER A 110 8.81 13.29 1.65
N ILE A 111 8.36 12.43 2.54
CA ILE A 111 7.75 12.81 3.82
C ILE A 111 8.70 13.65 4.68
N THR A 112 10.02 13.49 4.52
CA THR A 112 11.04 14.27 5.25
C THR A 112 11.14 15.72 4.79
N GLU A 113 10.61 16.03 3.60
CA GLU A 113 10.64 17.36 2.99
C GLU A 113 9.26 18.04 3.00
N LEU A 114 8.19 17.25 3.15
CA LEU A 114 6.83 17.78 3.24
C LEU A 114 6.65 18.63 4.50
N LYS A 115 6.24 19.88 4.31
CA LYS A 115 5.89 20.79 5.40
C LYS A 115 4.36 20.83 5.60
N GLY A 116 3.92 21.00 6.85
CA GLY A 116 2.49 21.09 7.15
C GLY A 116 1.80 22.25 6.42
N CYS A 117 2.49 23.38 6.21
CA CYS A 117 1.92 24.53 5.47
C CYS A 117 1.66 24.19 3.97
N ASP A 118 2.45 23.32 3.38
CA ASP A 118 2.33 22.90 1.96
C ASP A 118 1.28 21.80 1.78
N MET A 119 0.93 21.08 2.86
CA MET A 119 -0.06 20.02 2.82
C MET A 119 -1.45 20.62 2.58
N PRO A 120 -2.26 20.05 1.64
CA PRO A 120 -3.62 20.51 1.41
C PRO A 120 -4.52 20.26 2.63
N GLU A 121 -5.66 20.98 2.72
CA GLU A 121 -6.66 20.66 3.73
C GLU A 121 -7.09 19.20 3.62
N THR A 122 -7.02 18.49 4.73
CA THR A 122 -7.16 17.03 4.80
C THR A 122 -8.13 16.67 5.93
N ASP A 123 -9.11 15.81 5.63
CA ASP A 123 -10.01 15.25 6.65
C ASP A 123 -9.48 13.91 7.17
N LEU A 124 -8.85 13.10 6.32
CA LEU A 124 -8.24 11.82 6.66
C LEU A 124 -6.78 11.78 6.19
N LEU A 125 -5.86 11.62 7.13
CA LEU A 125 -4.46 11.28 6.86
C LEU A 125 -4.24 9.78 7.08
N VAL A 126 -3.89 9.05 6.00
CA VAL A 126 -3.50 7.64 6.07
C VAL A 126 -1.98 7.54 5.94
N PHE A 127 -1.35 6.74 6.80
CA PHE A 127 0.09 6.53 6.73
C PHE A 127 0.49 5.11 7.15
N SER A 128 1.39 4.53 6.35
CA SER A 128 1.99 3.21 6.55
C SER A 128 3.50 3.32 6.39
N PHE A 129 4.16 3.74 7.46
CA PHE A 129 5.62 3.95 7.42
C PHE A 129 6.38 2.62 7.30
N PRO A 130 7.61 2.62 6.75
CA PRO A 130 8.38 1.41 6.52
C PRO A 130 8.55 0.54 7.78
N CYS A 131 8.18 -0.74 7.67
CA CYS A 131 8.18 -1.70 8.78
C CYS A 131 9.48 -2.50 8.94
N GLN A 132 10.51 -2.21 8.16
CA GLN A 132 11.71 -3.08 8.05
C GLN A 132 12.49 -3.21 9.35
N ASP A 133 12.47 -2.20 10.19
CA ASP A 133 13.17 -2.21 11.48
C ASP A 133 12.27 -2.70 12.64
N VAL A 134 10.96 -2.84 12.40
CA VAL A 134 9.94 -3.31 13.35
C VAL A 134 9.57 -4.77 13.13
N SER A 135 9.78 -5.30 11.91
CA SER A 135 9.37 -6.66 11.53
C SER A 135 10.33 -7.72 12.08
N THR A 136 9.80 -8.92 12.36
CA THR A 136 10.59 -10.10 12.77
C THR A 136 11.61 -10.56 11.73
N GLY A 137 11.37 -10.28 10.44
CA GLY A 137 12.32 -10.53 9.35
C GLY A 137 13.28 -9.39 9.05
N GLY A 138 13.21 -8.31 9.83
CA GLY A 138 14.03 -7.12 9.68
C GLY A 138 15.18 -7.04 10.68
N LEU A 139 15.80 -5.86 10.78
CA LEU A 139 16.98 -5.65 11.61
C LEU A 139 16.67 -5.51 13.12
N GLY A 140 15.39 -5.47 13.52
CA GLY A 140 14.97 -5.34 14.92
C GLY A 140 15.44 -4.06 15.62
N LYS A 141 15.77 -3.01 14.85
CA LYS A 141 16.32 -1.74 15.39
C LYS A 141 15.28 -0.82 16.02
N GLY A 142 13.98 -1.22 15.96
CA GLY A 142 12.88 -0.44 16.50
C GLY A 142 12.52 0.80 15.68
N MET A 143 11.65 1.63 16.25
CA MET A 143 11.17 2.86 15.63
C MET A 143 11.44 4.10 16.49
N GLY A 144 12.46 4.03 17.35
CA GLY A 144 12.83 5.10 18.29
C GLY A 144 13.08 6.44 17.61
N LYS A 145 12.67 7.52 18.26
CA LYS A 145 12.86 8.91 17.78
C LYS A 145 14.37 9.20 17.68
N GLY A 146 14.79 9.71 16.51
CA GLY A 146 16.22 10.01 16.26
C GLY A 146 17.09 8.78 15.99
N SER A 147 16.54 7.58 15.85
CA SER A 147 17.30 6.34 15.58
C SER A 147 17.95 6.29 14.20
N GLY A 148 17.57 7.15 13.26
CA GLY A 148 17.98 7.08 11.86
C GLY A 148 17.48 5.84 11.12
N THR A 149 16.59 5.06 11.74
CA THR A 149 15.95 3.91 11.11
C THR A 149 14.83 4.35 10.15
N ARG A 150 14.48 3.49 9.17
CA ARG A 150 13.35 3.79 8.28
C ARG A 150 12.01 3.78 9.03
N SER A 151 11.88 2.95 10.04
CA SER A 151 10.71 2.94 10.92
C SER A 151 10.62 4.22 11.77
N GLY A 152 11.72 4.94 11.93
CA GLY A 152 11.77 6.28 12.53
C GLY A 152 11.06 7.37 11.72
N LEU A 153 10.64 7.09 10.46
CA LEU A 153 9.82 8.01 9.66
C LEU A 153 8.41 8.24 10.23
N LEU A 154 7.97 7.46 11.22
CA LEU A 154 6.81 7.80 12.04
C LEU A 154 6.92 9.21 12.65
N TRP A 155 8.12 9.62 13.07
CA TRP A 155 8.36 10.89 13.71
C TRP A 155 8.33 12.08 12.74
N GLU A 156 8.40 11.82 11.44
CA GLU A 156 8.10 12.84 10.42
C GLU A 156 6.60 13.17 10.36
N ILE A 157 5.74 12.16 10.58
CA ILE A 157 4.29 12.39 10.75
C ILE A 157 4.05 13.22 12.02
N GLU A 158 4.76 12.96 13.13
CA GLU A 158 4.68 13.80 14.33
C GLU A 158 5.04 15.27 14.01
N ARG A 159 6.13 15.51 13.32
CA ARG A 159 6.56 16.86 12.90
C ARG A 159 5.47 17.55 12.07
N ILE A 160 4.93 16.88 11.08
CA ILE A 160 3.87 17.43 10.23
C ILE A 160 2.60 17.74 11.04
N LEU A 161 2.21 16.86 11.98
CA LEU A 161 1.05 17.10 12.83
C LEU A 161 1.26 18.27 13.80
N ILE A 162 2.48 18.49 14.30
CA ILE A 162 2.82 19.68 15.10
C ILE A 162 2.63 20.94 14.25
N GLU A 163 3.20 20.98 13.04
CA GLU A 163 3.06 22.10 12.11
C GLU A 163 1.60 22.38 11.73
N LEU A 164 0.81 21.31 11.48
CA LEU A 164 -0.62 21.43 11.19
C LEU A 164 -1.43 21.92 12.42
N ASN A 165 -1.05 21.50 13.63
CA ASN A 165 -1.68 21.96 14.85
C ASN A 165 -1.48 23.47 15.08
N GLU A 166 -0.27 23.97 14.82
CA GLU A 166 0.04 25.40 14.88
C GLU A 166 -0.82 26.22 13.88
N LEU A 167 -1.15 25.60 12.75
CA LEU A 167 -2.01 26.21 11.72
C LEU A 167 -3.52 26.00 11.96
N ASN A 168 -3.93 25.31 13.03
CA ASN A 168 -5.31 24.86 13.27
C ASN A 168 -5.90 24.04 12.09
N ARG A 169 -5.10 23.15 11.49
CA ARG A 169 -5.44 22.36 10.29
C ARG A 169 -5.26 20.87 10.50
N LEU A 170 -5.35 20.40 11.74
CA LEU A 170 -5.25 18.97 12.04
C LEU A 170 -6.32 18.17 11.27
N PRO A 171 -5.98 17.04 10.62
CA PRO A 171 -6.95 16.12 10.03
C PRO A 171 -7.94 15.61 11.10
N GLU A 172 -9.22 15.47 10.75
CA GLU A 172 -10.23 14.91 11.67
C GLU A 172 -9.91 13.45 12.02
N TYR A 173 -9.38 12.67 11.04
CA TYR A 173 -9.07 11.25 11.18
C TYR A 173 -7.63 10.95 10.83
N LEU A 174 -7.01 10.06 11.60
CA LEU A 174 -5.73 9.44 11.29
C LEU A 174 -5.92 7.92 11.18
N LEU A 175 -5.32 7.29 10.19
CA LEU A 175 -5.24 5.84 10.07
C LEU A 175 -3.78 5.41 9.91
N LEU A 176 -3.26 4.74 10.93
CA LEU A 176 -1.95 4.10 10.91
C LEU A 176 -2.10 2.62 10.57
N GLU A 177 -1.31 2.14 9.60
CA GLU A 177 -1.12 0.72 9.33
C GLU A 177 0.34 0.31 9.51
N ASN A 178 0.58 -0.89 10.07
CA ASN A 178 1.91 -1.49 10.11
C ASN A 178 1.84 -3.02 10.34
N VAL A 179 2.99 -3.66 10.43
CA VAL A 179 3.08 -5.09 10.81
C VAL A 179 2.64 -5.31 12.26
N LYS A 180 2.12 -6.51 12.56
CA LYS A 180 1.61 -6.84 13.92
C LYS A 180 2.65 -6.66 15.03
N THR A 181 3.92 -6.79 14.70
CA THR A 181 5.05 -6.62 15.64
C THR A 181 5.21 -5.19 16.16
N ILE A 182 4.48 -4.20 15.64
CA ILE A 182 4.41 -2.87 16.25
C ILE A 182 3.92 -2.93 17.71
N LYS A 183 3.09 -3.94 18.04
CA LYS A 183 2.60 -4.22 19.42
C LYS A 183 3.58 -5.05 20.27
N ALA A 184 4.69 -5.54 19.72
CA ALA A 184 5.66 -6.31 20.48
C ALA A 184 6.26 -5.47 21.62
N GLU A 185 6.65 -6.12 22.71
CA GLU A 185 7.19 -5.47 23.91
C GLU A 185 8.39 -4.56 23.58
N THR A 186 9.21 -4.97 22.59
CA THR A 186 10.36 -4.18 22.10
C THR A 186 9.96 -2.83 21.49
N ASN A 187 8.75 -2.70 20.96
CA ASN A 187 8.26 -1.48 20.29
C ASN A 187 7.24 -0.71 21.14
N LYS A 188 6.81 -1.28 22.28
CA LYS A 188 5.74 -0.75 23.13
C LYS A 188 6.03 0.65 23.65
N LYS A 189 7.30 0.93 24.02
CA LYS A 189 7.69 2.25 24.49
C LYS A 189 7.46 3.31 23.41
N ASP A 190 7.92 3.05 22.19
CA ASP A 190 7.83 4.00 21.09
C ASP A 190 6.38 4.16 20.64
N LEU A 191 5.59 3.06 20.62
CA LEU A 191 4.16 3.11 20.32
C LEU A 191 3.40 3.93 21.36
N ASN A 192 3.65 3.72 22.65
CA ASN A 192 3.02 4.51 23.71
C ASN A 192 3.41 5.99 23.62
N GLN A 193 4.66 6.30 23.31
CA GLN A 193 5.10 7.68 23.11
C GLN A 193 4.33 8.33 21.96
N TRP A 194 4.15 7.62 20.85
CA TRP A 194 3.35 8.08 19.72
C TRP A 194 1.89 8.35 20.09
N LEU A 195 1.24 7.41 20.76
CA LEU A 195 -0.17 7.56 21.18
C LEU A 195 -0.35 8.71 22.18
N SER A 196 0.57 8.86 23.16
CA SER A 196 0.55 9.97 24.10
C SER A 196 0.78 11.32 23.41
N PHE A 197 1.63 11.38 22.39
CA PHE A 197 1.77 12.57 21.57
C PHE A 197 0.46 12.95 20.90
N LEU A 198 -0.22 11.99 20.25
CA LEU A 198 -1.53 12.26 19.61
C LEU A 198 -2.56 12.78 20.61
N GLU A 199 -2.62 12.18 21.82
CA GLU A 199 -3.51 12.65 22.89
C GLU A 199 -3.17 14.08 23.31
N SER A 200 -1.90 14.46 23.35
CA SER A 200 -1.45 15.80 23.74
C SER A 200 -1.90 16.90 22.76
N ILE A 201 -2.18 16.54 21.51
CA ILE A 201 -2.69 17.47 20.49
C ILE A 201 -4.18 17.29 20.19
N GLY A 202 -4.90 16.54 21.03
CA GLY A 202 -6.36 16.45 21.03
C GLY A 202 -6.96 15.23 20.35
N TYR A 203 -6.18 14.28 19.85
CA TYR A 203 -6.70 13.02 19.32
C TYR A 203 -7.07 12.05 20.44
N GLN A 204 -8.06 11.21 20.16
CA GLN A 204 -8.42 10.03 20.94
C GLN A 204 -8.16 8.80 20.08
N ASN A 205 -7.43 7.83 20.64
CA ASN A 205 -6.99 6.65 19.90
C ASN A 205 -7.92 5.46 20.18
N ASP A 206 -8.38 4.79 19.11
CA ASP A 206 -8.96 3.46 19.24
C ASP A 206 -7.88 2.43 19.58
N ASP A 207 -8.29 1.29 20.11
CA ASP A 207 -7.35 0.23 20.43
C ASP A 207 -6.69 -0.32 19.16
N CYS A 208 -5.40 -0.64 19.25
CA CYS A 208 -4.69 -1.19 18.10
C CYS A 208 -5.27 -2.57 17.75
N MET A 209 -5.88 -2.66 16.57
CA MET A 209 -6.49 -3.86 16.03
C MET A 209 -5.50 -4.67 15.22
N ILE A 210 -5.46 -5.98 15.41
CA ILE A 210 -4.76 -6.91 14.52
C ILE A 210 -5.80 -7.56 13.60
N LEU A 211 -5.73 -7.24 12.31
CA LEU A 211 -6.68 -7.73 11.32
C LEU A 211 -5.96 -8.67 10.33
N ASN A 212 -6.59 -9.82 10.05
CA ASN A 212 -6.09 -10.80 9.08
C ASN A 212 -6.93 -10.74 7.80
N SER A 213 -6.28 -10.67 6.65
CA SER A 213 -6.96 -10.61 5.35
C SER A 213 -7.89 -11.80 5.07
N LEU A 214 -7.64 -12.96 5.69
CA LEU A 214 -8.54 -14.12 5.64
C LEU A 214 -9.96 -13.81 6.14
N ASP A 215 -10.07 -12.92 7.12
CA ASP A 215 -11.35 -12.53 7.70
C ASP A 215 -12.12 -11.50 6.84
N PHE A 216 -11.52 -11.05 5.72
CA PHE A 216 -12.08 -10.05 4.81
C PHE A 216 -12.21 -10.56 3.36
N GLY A 217 -12.29 -11.89 3.19
CA GLY A 217 -12.58 -12.54 1.91
C GLY A 217 -11.40 -12.63 0.94
N VAL A 218 -10.18 -12.56 1.46
CA VAL A 218 -8.95 -12.78 0.67
C VAL A 218 -8.22 -14.00 1.21
N PRO A 219 -7.92 -15.03 0.39
CA PRO A 219 -7.28 -16.27 0.83
C PRO A 219 -5.77 -16.12 1.09
N GLN A 220 -5.37 -15.05 1.74
CA GLN A 220 -3.99 -14.79 2.15
C GLN A 220 -3.91 -14.63 3.67
N ASP A 221 -3.06 -15.41 4.33
CA ASP A 221 -2.76 -15.23 5.75
C ASP A 221 -1.79 -14.06 5.94
N ARG A 222 -2.38 -12.87 6.17
CA ARG A 222 -1.63 -11.62 6.36
C ARG A 222 -2.23 -10.81 7.48
N GLU A 223 -1.56 -10.78 8.62
CA GLU A 223 -1.93 -9.97 9.77
C GLU A 223 -1.24 -8.61 9.74
N ARG A 224 -2.03 -7.56 9.99
CA ARG A 224 -1.55 -6.18 10.11
C ARG A 224 -2.20 -5.47 11.29
N ALA A 225 -1.45 -4.55 11.87
CA ALA A 225 -1.91 -3.67 12.93
C ALA A 225 -2.52 -2.41 12.31
N PHE A 226 -3.67 -2.00 12.82
CA PHE A 226 -4.34 -0.76 12.45
C PHE A 226 -4.68 0.03 13.71
N ILE A 227 -4.42 1.34 13.69
CA ILE A 227 -4.80 2.27 14.74
C ILE A 227 -5.54 3.42 14.08
N ILE A 228 -6.76 3.69 14.58
CA ILE A 228 -7.57 4.81 14.17
C ILE A 228 -7.52 5.84 15.29
N SER A 229 -7.25 7.09 14.92
CA SER A 229 -7.30 8.20 15.86
C SER A 229 -8.24 9.27 15.31
N HIS A 230 -9.07 9.83 16.17
CA HIS A 230 -10.04 10.86 15.81
C HIS A 230 -9.88 12.08 16.70
N LEU A 231 -9.92 13.25 16.11
CA LEU A 231 -9.81 14.51 16.82
C LEU A 231 -11.03 14.74 17.71
N GLY A 232 -10.84 14.78 19.02
CA GLY A 232 -11.85 15.10 20.02
C GLY A 232 -12.59 13.93 20.65
N GLN A 233 -12.72 12.76 20.00
CA GLN A 233 -13.45 11.63 20.59
C GLN A 233 -12.91 10.26 20.17
N LYS A 234 -13.08 9.24 21.02
CA LYS A 234 -12.81 7.83 20.67
C LYS A 234 -13.98 7.26 19.87
N LEU A 235 -13.68 6.61 18.74
CA LEU A 235 -14.73 6.08 17.85
C LEU A 235 -15.19 4.68 18.24
N ASN A 236 -14.32 3.88 18.90
CA ASN A 236 -14.59 2.51 19.33
C ASN A 236 -15.01 1.57 18.17
N LEU A 237 -14.32 1.68 17.03
CA LEU A 237 -14.69 0.97 15.80
C LEU A 237 -14.32 -0.52 15.80
N GLY A 238 -13.60 -1.02 16.81
CA GLY A 238 -13.16 -2.41 16.86
C GLY A 238 -14.28 -3.43 16.70
N ASP A 239 -15.42 -3.23 17.39
CA ASP A 239 -16.59 -4.13 17.31
C ASP A 239 -17.28 -3.98 15.95
N VAL A 240 -17.42 -2.76 15.42
CA VAL A 240 -18.03 -2.50 14.11
C VAL A 240 -17.23 -3.18 13.00
N ILE A 241 -15.91 -3.05 13.02
CA ILE A 241 -15.02 -3.70 12.06
C ILE A 241 -15.05 -5.24 12.23
N SER A 242 -15.15 -5.72 13.47
CA SER A 242 -15.25 -7.15 13.74
C SER A 242 -16.54 -7.76 13.18
N GLN A 243 -17.66 -7.02 13.20
CA GLN A 243 -18.92 -7.44 12.58
C GLN A 243 -18.86 -7.48 11.04
N LYS A 244 -17.93 -6.75 10.43
CA LYS A 244 -17.70 -6.78 8.97
C LYS A 244 -16.84 -7.97 8.52
N LYS A 245 -16.31 -8.76 9.45
CA LYS A 245 -15.58 -9.99 9.14
C LYS A 245 -16.49 -10.96 8.39
N LYS A 246 -15.97 -11.53 7.33
CA LYS A 246 -16.65 -12.57 6.54
C LYS A 246 -16.25 -13.94 7.05
N PRO A 247 -17.13 -14.95 6.92
CA PRO A 247 -16.68 -16.32 7.07
C PRO A 247 -15.45 -16.56 6.18
N ARG A 248 -14.47 -17.33 6.66
CA ARG A 248 -13.29 -17.73 5.87
C ARG A 248 -13.72 -18.73 4.79
N SER A 249 -14.66 -18.31 3.96
CA SER A 249 -15.21 -19.05 2.82
C SER A 249 -14.91 -18.23 1.57
N PHE A 250 -13.92 -18.65 0.85
CA PHE A 250 -13.49 -18.08 -0.43
C PHE A 250 -13.25 -19.21 -1.42
N ASN A 251 -13.26 -18.92 -2.69
CA ASN A 251 -12.81 -19.84 -3.71
C ASN A 251 -11.43 -19.40 -4.18
N ILE A 252 -10.38 -20.17 -3.85
CA ILE A 252 -9.00 -19.83 -4.23
C ILE A 252 -8.85 -19.67 -5.75
N HIS A 253 -9.69 -20.36 -6.56
CA HIS A 253 -9.62 -20.27 -8.01
C HIS A 253 -10.05 -18.90 -8.57
N ASP A 254 -10.64 -18.01 -7.74
CA ASP A 254 -10.88 -16.61 -8.08
C ASP A 254 -9.59 -15.78 -8.00
N PHE A 255 -8.54 -16.33 -7.39
CA PHE A 255 -7.26 -15.66 -7.11
C PHE A 255 -6.07 -16.39 -7.77
N ILE A 256 -6.07 -17.71 -7.79
CA ILE A 256 -5.03 -18.55 -8.43
C ILE A 256 -5.59 -19.05 -9.75
N LEU A 257 -5.04 -18.48 -10.82
CA LEU A 257 -5.56 -18.62 -12.17
C LEU A 257 -4.86 -19.79 -12.89
N THR A 258 -5.57 -20.91 -13.05
CA THR A 258 -5.03 -22.17 -13.60
C THR A 258 -5.64 -22.60 -14.91
N ASP A 259 -6.57 -21.83 -15.48
CA ASP A 259 -7.19 -22.13 -16.76
C ASP A 259 -6.31 -21.70 -17.94
N TYR A 260 -5.19 -22.39 -18.06
CA TYR A 260 -4.18 -22.09 -19.10
C TYR A 260 -4.57 -22.50 -20.51
N ASP A 261 -5.58 -23.37 -20.66
CA ASP A 261 -6.00 -23.88 -21.96
C ASP A 261 -6.95 -22.89 -22.66
N SER A 262 -7.76 -22.17 -21.89
CA SER A 262 -8.68 -21.17 -22.43
C SER A 262 -8.08 -19.76 -22.49
N ASP A 263 -7.04 -19.45 -21.70
CA ASP A 263 -6.40 -18.13 -21.69
C ASP A 263 -4.87 -18.21 -21.90
N PRO A 264 -4.40 -17.99 -23.14
CA PRO A 264 -2.98 -17.98 -23.46
C PRO A 264 -2.15 -16.94 -22.66
N VAL A 265 -2.79 -15.85 -22.19
CA VAL A 265 -2.11 -14.82 -21.39
C VAL A 265 -1.79 -15.39 -20.01
N LEU A 266 -2.71 -16.13 -19.41
CA LEU A 266 -2.45 -16.81 -18.12
C LEU A 266 -1.33 -17.84 -18.27
N ARG A 267 -1.28 -18.59 -19.37
CA ARG A 267 -0.20 -19.50 -19.68
C ARG A 267 1.16 -18.78 -19.74
N MET A 268 1.23 -17.68 -20.47
CA MET A 268 2.45 -16.89 -20.60
C MET A 268 2.90 -16.31 -19.24
N GLU A 269 1.98 -15.81 -18.41
CA GLU A 269 2.28 -15.32 -17.06
C GLU A 269 2.79 -16.47 -16.17
N ALA A 270 2.18 -17.64 -16.24
CA ALA A 270 2.62 -18.84 -15.50
C ALA A 270 4.00 -19.32 -15.94
N ASP A 271 4.31 -19.33 -17.23
CA ASP A 271 5.61 -19.65 -17.78
C ASP A 271 6.70 -18.68 -17.29
N THR A 272 6.36 -17.37 -17.22
CA THR A 272 7.25 -16.35 -16.65
C THR A 272 7.49 -16.56 -15.14
N ALA A 273 6.49 -17.09 -14.44
CA ALA A 273 6.56 -17.40 -13.02
C ALA A 273 7.21 -18.78 -12.74
N GLN A 274 7.43 -19.61 -13.77
CA GLN A 274 8.00 -20.93 -13.63
C GLN A 274 9.47 -20.87 -13.16
N LEU A 275 9.83 -21.75 -12.24
CA LEU A 275 11.16 -21.85 -11.65
C LEU A 275 11.93 -23.04 -12.21
N ASN A 276 13.25 -22.94 -12.27
CA ASN A 276 14.09 -24.10 -12.54
C ASN A 276 14.09 -25.03 -11.33
N LYS A 277 14.13 -26.33 -11.55
CA LYS A 277 14.29 -27.31 -10.46
C LYS A 277 15.72 -27.25 -9.92
N THR A 278 15.86 -27.06 -8.60
CA THR A 278 17.14 -27.04 -7.90
C THR A 278 16.94 -27.61 -6.49
N PRO A 279 17.99 -28.20 -5.84
CA PRO A 279 17.84 -28.75 -4.49
C PRO A 279 17.27 -27.75 -3.47
N SER A 280 17.67 -26.48 -3.54
CA SER A 280 17.15 -25.44 -2.65
C SER A 280 15.68 -25.14 -2.88
N ARG A 281 15.18 -25.29 -4.11
CA ARG A 281 13.75 -25.11 -4.43
C ARG A 281 12.93 -26.35 -4.10
N ASP A 282 13.54 -27.53 -4.14
CA ASP A 282 12.88 -28.73 -3.62
C ASP A 282 12.62 -28.58 -2.11
N VAL A 283 13.59 -28.08 -1.33
CA VAL A 283 13.38 -27.73 0.09
C VAL A 283 12.29 -26.65 0.26
N MET A 284 12.27 -25.62 -0.59
CA MET A 284 11.19 -24.61 -0.54
C MET A 284 9.83 -25.20 -0.89
N TRP A 285 9.78 -26.17 -1.79
CA TRP A 285 8.55 -26.90 -2.11
C TRP A 285 8.03 -27.66 -0.88
N ASP A 286 8.88 -28.37 -0.16
CA ASP A 286 8.49 -29.12 1.03
C ASP A 286 7.89 -28.22 2.12
N ILE A 287 8.30 -26.93 2.16
CA ILE A 287 7.82 -25.96 3.16
C ILE A 287 6.58 -25.18 2.68
N ASN A 288 6.53 -24.80 1.41
CA ASN A 288 5.57 -23.81 0.87
C ASN A 288 4.76 -24.34 -0.32
N GLY A 289 5.01 -25.61 -0.73
CA GLY A 289 4.28 -26.23 -1.82
C GLY A 289 2.80 -26.43 -1.49
N ILE A 290 1.96 -26.19 -2.46
CA ILE A 290 0.51 -26.38 -2.39
C ILE A 290 0.11 -27.35 -3.50
N ASP A 291 -0.32 -28.56 -3.09
CA ASP A 291 -0.80 -29.61 -3.98
C ASP A 291 -1.62 -30.65 -3.18
N PRO A 292 -2.88 -30.90 -3.51
CA PRO A 292 -3.65 -30.21 -4.56
C PRO A 292 -4.09 -28.80 -4.15
N ILE A 293 -4.38 -27.95 -5.16
CA ILE A 293 -5.07 -26.68 -4.94
C ILE A 293 -6.55 -27.00 -4.77
N THR A 294 -7.09 -26.82 -3.58
CA THR A 294 -8.50 -27.02 -3.24
C THR A 294 -9.20 -25.69 -3.05
N ARG A 295 -10.53 -25.67 -3.11
CA ARG A 295 -11.32 -24.44 -2.95
C ARG A 295 -10.89 -23.59 -1.74
N ASP A 296 -10.65 -24.23 -0.60
CA ASP A 296 -10.34 -23.54 0.66
C ASP A 296 -8.85 -23.34 0.90
N THR A 297 -8.02 -23.55 -0.13
CA THR A 297 -6.58 -23.31 -0.07
C THR A 297 -6.31 -21.85 0.28
N THR A 298 -5.33 -21.62 1.16
CA THR A 298 -4.83 -20.29 1.50
C THR A 298 -3.35 -20.16 1.16
N VAL A 299 -2.91 -18.94 0.91
CA VAL A 299 -1.49 -18.62 0.73
C VAL A 299 -0.98 -17.87 1.95
N ARG A 300 0.34 -17.93 2.18
CA ARG A 300 1.00 -17.14 3.22
C ARG A 300 1.17 -15.69 2.77
N THR A 301 1.67 -14.86 3.69
CA THR A 301 1.91 -13.43 3.42
C THR A 301 2.78 -13.20 2.19
N ILE A 302 2.25 -12.44 1.23
CA ILE A 302 2.98 -11.92 0.08
C ILE A 302 3.99 -10.88 0.56
N THR A 303 5.27 -11.09 0.23
CA THR A 303 6.37 -10.19 0.64
C THR A 303 7.00 -9.49 -0.57
N CYS A 304 7.76 -8.44 -0.33
CA CYS A 304 8.49 -7.71 -1.36
C CYS A 304 9.67 -8.50 -1.99
N ASN A 305 9.94 -9.71 -1.49
CA ASN A 305 11.07 -10.55 -1.92
C ASN A 305 10.64 -11.90 -2.54
N MET A 306 9.39 -12.02 -3.03
CA MET A 306 8.94 -13.28 -3.65
C MET A 306 9.71 -13.66 -4.93
N ASP A 307 10.46 -12.71 -5.49
CA ASP A 307 11.39 -12.99 -6.60
C ASP A 307 12.55 -13.90 -6.20
N ARG A 308 12.94 -13.90 -4.91
CA ARG A 308 14.06 -14.68 -4.35
C ARG A 308 13.60 -15.76 -3.39
N THR A 309 12.67 -15.44 -2.51
CA THR A 309 12.15 -16.32 -1.46
C THR A 309 10.66 -16.57 -1.68
N HIS A 310 10.33 -17.75 -2.21
CA HIS A 310 8.95 -18.11 -2.60
C HIS A 310 8.13 -18.55 -1.37
N THR A 311 8.04 -17.69 -0.36
CA THR A 311 7.44 -18.01 0.94
C THR A 311 5.91 -17.97 0.94
N ALA A 312 5.29 -17.26 -0.01
CA ALA A 312 3.84 -17.13 -0.05
C ALA A 312 3.16 -18.43 -0.51
N ALA A 313 3.61 -19.00 -1.63
CA ALA A 313 3.15 -20.27 -2.18
C ALA A 313 4.05 -20.75 -3.32
N LEU A 314 4.07 -22.04 -3.52
CA LEU A 314 4.60 -22.71 -4.72
C LEU A 314 3.56 -23.71 -5.23
N PHE A 315 3.41 -23.80 -6.55
CA PHE A 315 2.46 -24.70 -7.22
C PHE A 315 3.21 -25.60 -8.19
N LYS A 316 2.79 -26.88 -8.31
CA LYS A 316 3.27 -27.73 -9.40
C LYS A 316 2.89 -27.10 -10.75
N TYR A 317 3.81 -27.10 -11.67
CA TYR A 317 3.59 -26.53 -12.98
C TYR A 317 4.43 -27.23 -14.04
N GLU A 318 3.74 -27.62 -15.11
CA GLU A 318 4.35 -28.14 -16.32
C GLU A 318 4.26 -27.09 -17.43
N GLY A 319 5.39 -26.52 -17.78
CA GLY A 319 5.51 -25.45 -18.75
C GLY A 319 6.80 -25.54 -19.55
N ILE A 320 7.30 -24.41 -20.03
CA ILE A 320 8.48 -24.32 -20.89
C ILE A 320 9.76 -24.93 -20.28
N LYS A 321 9.82 -25.10 -18.95
CA LYS A 321 10.94 -25.73 -18.23
C LYS A 321 10.64 -27.17 -17.79
N GLY A 322 9.66 -27.82 -18.43
CA GLY A 322 9.19 -29.15 -18.07
C GLY A 322 8.39 -29.15 -16.76
N ASN A 323 8.32 -30.31 -16.11
CA ASN A 323 7.59 -30.51 -14.87
C ASN A 323 8.41 -29.99 -13.67
N THR A 324 8.04 -28.82 -13.16
CA THR A 324 8.74 -28.13 -12.06
C THR A 324 7.72 -27.45 -11.14
N TYR A 325 8.07 -26.24 -10.68
CA TYR A 325 7.22 -25.41 -9.83
C TYR A 325 7.05 -24.03 -10.45
N ARG A 326 5.93 -23.35 -10.15
CA ARG A 326 5.80 -21.94 -10.33
C ARG A 326 5.52 -21.22 -9.00
N ARG A 327 5.97 -20.00 -8.89
CA ARG A 327 5.55 -19.06 -7.86
C ARG A 327 4.22 -18.42 -8.25
N LEU A 328 3.69 -17.55 -7.40
CA LEU A 328 2.57 -16.68 -7.77
C LEU A 328 2.93 -15.85 -9.03
N THR A 329 1.99 -15.72 -9.96
CA THR A 329 2.10 -14.70 -11.00
C THR A 329 1.91 -13.32 -10.36
N LEU A 330 2.28 -12.25 -11.08
CA LEU A 330 2.02 -10.90 -10.57
C LEU A 330 0.52 -10.59 -10.52
N ARG A 331 -0.26 -11.06 -11.49
CA ARG A 331 -1.73 -10.92 -11.49
C ARG A 331 -2.34 -11.56 -10.25
N GLU A 332 -1.97 -12.80 -9.95
CA GLU A 332 -2.43 -13.51 -8.74
C GLU A 332 -2.02 -12.76 -7.46
N ALA A 333 -0.81 -12.22 -7.42
CA ALA A 333 -0.36 -11.42 -6.28
C ALA A 333 -1.19 -10.14 -6.08
N PHE A 334 -1.57 -9.44 -7.18
CA PHE A 334 -2.47 -8.29 -7.12
C PHE A 334 -3.86 -8.69 -6.63
N LEU A 335 -4.45 -9.76 -7.15
CA LEU A 335 -5.75 -10.27 -6.71
C LEU A 335 -5.72 -10.65 -5.22
N LEU A 336 -4.68 -11.36 -4.77
CA LEU A 336 -4.48 -11.74 -3.37
C LEU A 336 -4.18 -10.56 -2.43
N MET A 337 -3.79 -9.42 -2.96
CA MET A 337 -3.74 -8.15 -2.22
C MET A 337 -5.02 -7.34 -2.35
N GLY A 338 -6.04 -7.91 -3.00
CA GLY A 338 -7.36 -7.33 -3.14
C GLY A 338 -7.47 -6.31 -4.26
N PHE A 339 -6.46 -6.10 -5.10
CA PHE A 339 -6.59 -5.28 -6.32
C PHE A 339 -7.37 -6.03 -7.39
N THR A 340 -7.92 -5.31 -8.35
CA THR A 340 -8.64 -5.88 -9.50
C THR A 340 -7.67 -6.26 -10.62
N THR A 341 -8.14 -7.11 -11.55
CA THR A 341 -7.42 -7.40 -12.79
C THR A 341 -7.13 -6.13 -13.60
N GLU A 342 -8.06 -5.17 -13.63
CA GLU A 342 -7.85 -3.90 -14.33
C GLU A 342 -6.71 -3.08 -13.70
N GLU A 343 -6.66 -2.99 -12.37
CA GLU A 343 -5.58 -2.32 -11.63
C GLU A 343 -4.22 -3.00 -11.89
N TYR A 344 -4.20 -4.34 -11.93
CA TYR A 344 -3.01 -5.09 -12.35
C TYR A 344 -2.58 -4.76 -13.77
N LEU A 345 -3.50 -4.78 -14.74
CA LEU A 345 -3.19 -4.51 -16.15
C LEU A 345 -2.64 -3.10 -16.35
N ARG A 346 -3.15 -2.12 -15.61
CA ARG A 346 -2.61 -0.75 -15.61
C ARG A 346 -1.19 -0.70 -15.07
N ALA A 347 -0.90 -1.38 -13.96
CA ALA A 347 0.46 -1.48 -13.42
C ALA A 347 1.41 -2.22 -14.38
N ALA A 348 0.94 -3.31 -15.00
CA ALA A 348 1.72 -4.11 -15.95
C ALA A 348 2.05 -3.34 -17.24
N SER A 349 1.19 -2.38 -17.66
CA SER A 349 1.43 -1.56 -18.85
C SER A 349 2.67 -0.66 -18.77
N LEU A 350 3.22 -0.47 -17.56
CA LEU A 350 4.49 0.25 -17.34
C LEU A 350 5.72 -0.57 -17.78
N GLY A 351 5.56 -1.85 -18.13
CA GLY A 351 6.68 -2.71 -18.52
C GLY A 351 7.69 -3.00 -17.39
N PHE A 352 7.29 -2.82 -16.15
CA PHE A 352 8.14 -3.12 -15.00
C PHE A 352 8.48 -4.60 -14.89
N SER A 353 9.70 -4.90 -14.50
CA SER A 353 10.12 -6.28 -14.24
C SER A 353 9.29 -6.92 -13.10
N TYR A 354 9.23 -8.26 -13.08
CA TYR A 354 8.62 -9.01 -11.97
C TYR A 354 9.09 -8.50 -10.60
N ARG A 355 10.39 -8.26 -10.45
CA ARG A 355 10.98 -7.80 -9.19
C ARG A 355 10.44 -6.43 -8.75
N LYS A 356 10.29 -5.49 -9.68
CA LYS A 356 9.76 -4.15 -9.37
C LYS A 356 8.31 -4.22 -8.90
N LEU A 357 7.44 -4.85 -9.69
CA LEU A 357 6.02 -4.98 -9.32
C LEU A 357 5.83 -5.83 -8.05
N ASN A 358 6.62 -6.90 -7.88
CA ASN A 358 6.59 -7.68 -6.65
C ASN A 358 6.98 -6.87 -5.41
N LYS A 359 7.98 -5.98 -5.52
CA LYS A 359 8.34 -5.09 -4.42
C LYS A 359 7.19 -4.15 -4.05
N LEU A 360 6.53 -3.59 -5.04
CA LEU A 360 5.41 -2.67 -4.85
C LEU A 360 4.21 -3.37 -4.21
N ILE A 361 3.79 -4.50 -4.77
CA ILE A 361 2.61 -5.22 -4.27
C ILE A 361 2.85 -5.86 -2.90
N GLY A 362 4.06 -6.37 -2.63
CA GLY A 362 4.41 -6.96 -1.34
C GLY A 362 4.45 -5.96 -0.19
N ASN A 363 4.76 -4.70 -0.47
CA ASN A 363 4.72 -3.58 0.48
C ASN A 363 3.33 -2.98 0.65
N SER A 364 2.35 -3.36 -0.17
CA SER A 364 1.01 -2.80 -0.13
C SER A 364 0.15 -3.35 1.01
N ILE A 365 -0.98 -2.71 1.25
CA ILE A 365 -2.02 -3.14 2.19
C ILE A 365 -3.08 -3.93 1.42
N VAL A 366 -3.71 -4.91 2.08
CA VAL A 366 -4.84 -5.65 1.46
C VAL A 366 -6.05 -4.73 1.38
N VAL A 367 -6.49 -4.46 0.16
CA VAL A 367 -7.57 -3.48 -0.13
C VAL A 367 -8.87 -3.83 0.59
N ASN A 368 -9.24 -5.12 0.68
CA ASN A 368 -10.47 -5.56 1.32
C ASN A 368 -10.54 -5.22 2.83
N VAL A 369 -9.40 -5.25 3.51
CA VAL A 369 -9.31 -4.83 4.92
C VAL A 369 -9.59 -3.34 5.06
N LEU A 370 -8.99 -2.53 4.17
CA LEU A 370 -9.22 -1.08 4.15
C LEU A 370 -10.67 -0.73 3.81
N VAL A 371 -11.30 -1.45 2.88
CA VAL A 371 -12.74 -1.27 2.58
C VAL A 371 -13.56 -1.41 3.87
N SER A 372 -13.35 -2.49 4.63
CA SER A 372 -14.11 -2.71 5.87
C SER A 372 -13.85 -1.67 6.94
N ILE A 373 -12.61 -1.16 7.04
CA ILE A 373 -12.27 -0.06 7.94
C ILE A 373 -12.96 1.24 7.50
N PHE A 374 -12.86 1.60 6.23
CA PHE A 374 -13.44 2.84 5.72
C PHE A 374 -14.98 2.82 5.72
N GLU A 375 -15.60 1.66 5.47
CA GLU A 375 -17.04 1.49 5.67
C GLU A 375 -17.44 1.78 7.11
N ALA A 376 -16.71 1.24 8.10
CA ALA A 376 -16.98 1.50 9.51
C ALA A 376 -16.82 2.98 9.88
N MET A 377 -15.85 3.68 9.25
CA MET A 377 -15.56 5.09 9.53
C MET A 377 -16.51 6.07 8.82
N PHE A 378 -16.91 5.76 7.58
CA PHE A 378 -17.38 6.81 6.66
C PHE A 378 -18.70 6.51 5.94
N GLU A 379 -19.18 5.27 5.90
CA GLU A 379 -20.31 4.86 5.07
C GLU A 379 -21.56 5.72 5.31
N GLU A 380 -21.87 6.03 6.57
CA GLU A 380 -23.03 6.86 6.90
C GLU A 380 -22.78 8.36 6.70
N LYS A 381 -21.56 8.85 7.02
CA LYS A 381 -21.24 10.27 7.06
C LYS A 381 -21.02 10.89 5.67
N TYR A 382 -20.51 10.12 4.71
CA TYR A 382 -20.10 10.60 3.39
C TYR A 382 -20.81 9.89 2.23
N LYS A 383 -21.92 9.22 2.50
CA LYS A 383 -22.72 8.49 1.49
C LYS A 383 -23.08 9.41 0.32
N LYS A 384 -22.92 8.89 -0.90
CA LYS A 384 -23.47 9.57 -2.09
C LYS A 384 -25.00 9.51 -2.03
N GLY A 385 -25.61 10.63 -2.24
CA GLY A 385 -27.07 10.73 -2.34
C GLY A 385 -27.58 10.07 -3.64
#